data_88f28ac1787c8d677071091d0b0cda03
#
_entry.id   88f28ac1787c8d677071091d0b0cda03
#
_cell.length_a   1.000
_cell.length_b   1.000
_cell.length_c   1.000
_cell.angle_alpha   90.00
_cell.angle_beta   90.00
_cell.angle_gamma   90.00
#
_symmetry.space_group_name_H-M   'P 1'
#
loop_
_entity.id
_entity.type
_entity.pdbx_description
1 polymer ?
#
loop_
_entity_poly.entity_id
_entity_poly.type
_entity_poly.pdbx_seq_one_letter_code
_entity_poly.pdbx_strand_id
1 'polypeptide(L)'
;MAHQESDPPRVTATLRRRLFKAPNFEAFVEENAEMLAPLKLCDYLAELRQKSGLSVGQIVLRCNIDRTYFHQLLNGTRHPSRDKLIQLAFGFGLDVDDAQELLKVAQMSPLYPRIVRDAAILRCLHDGKRFDETQELLGRMNLALLDGEDKKNG
;
A
#
# COMPACT_ATOMS: atom_id res chain seq x y z
N MET A 1 -17.12 15.78 14.56
CA MET A 1 -16.92 15.74 14.04
C MET A 1 -15.99 15.93 13.25
N ALA A 2 -15.63 16.13 12.97
CA ALA A 2 -14.88 16.45 12.18
C ALA A 2 -13.81 15.81 11.84
N HIS A 3 -13.07 15.67 11.76
CA HIS A 3 -12.00 15.08 11.69
C HIS A 3 -11.66 14.36 10.61
N GLN A 4 -12.40 13.95 9.92
CA GLN A 4 -12.09 13.09 8.91
C GLN A 4 -11.54 13.73 7.73
N GLU A 5 -11.62 14.96 7.59
CA GLU A 5 -11.13 15.59 6.41
C GLU A 5 -9.63 15.54 6.28
N SER A 6 -8.95 15.17 7.31
CA SER A 6 -7.49 15.12 7.24
C SER A 6 -6.95 13.79 6.78
N ASP A 7 -7.78 12.92 6.30
CA ASP A 7 -7.36 11.57 5.94
C ASP A 7 -6.60 11.57 4.61
N PRO A 8 -5.27 11.42 4.62
CA PRO A 8 -4.48 11.52 3.40
C PRO A 8 -4.81 10.48 2.32
N PRO A 9 -5.17 9.25 2.69
CA PRO A 9 -5.46 8.28 1.64
C PRO A 9 -6.67 8.62 0.81
N ARG A 10 -7.45 9.61 1.24
CA ARG A 10 -8.64 9.98 0.50
C ARG A 10 -8.43 11.13 -0.47
N VAL A 11 -7.18 11.49 -0.72
CA VAL A 11 -6.84 12.53 -1.69
C VAL A 11 -7.42 12.20 -3.06
N THR A 12 -7.35 10.93 -3.48
CA THR A 12 -7.88 10.52 -4.78
C THR A 12 -9.38 10.80 -4.89
N ALA A 13 -10.15 10.48 -3.86
CA ALA A 13 -11.58 10.75 -3.85
C ALA A 13 -11.86 12.24 -3.87
N THR A 14 -11.06 13.03 -3.17
CA THR A 14 -11.19 14.47 -3.14
C THR A 14 -10.91 15.06 -4.52
N LEU A 15 -9.85 14.59 -5.18
CA LEU A 15 -9.53 15.07 -6.53
C LEU A 15 -10.64 14.77 -7.51
N ARG A 16 -11.21 13.56 -7.44
CA ARG A 16 -12.30 13.19 -8.33
C ARG A 16 -13.50 14.11 -8.13
N ARG A 17 -13.82 14.43 -6.88
CA ARG A 17 -14.91 15.35 -6.59
C ARG A 17 -14.64 16.73 -7.17
N ARG A 18 -13.42 17.23 -7.02
CA ARG A 18 -13.04 18.53 -7.57
C ARG A 18 -13.10 18.53 -9.09
N LEU A 19 -12.68 17.43 -9.71
CA LEU A 19 -12.73 17.29 -11.15
C LEU A 19 -14.17 17.46 -11.67
N PHE A 20 -15.11 16.78 -11.03
CA PHE A 20 -16.50 16.80 -11.49
C PHE A 20 -17.21 18.13 -11.16
N LYS A 21 -16.74 18.86 -10.18
CA LYS A 21 -17.33 20.13 -9.81
C LYS A 21 -16.72 21.33 -10.53
N ALA A 22 -15.57 21.15 -11.17
CA ALA A 22 -14.91 22.24 -11.85
C ALA A 22 -15.75 22.74 -13.04
N PRO A 23 -15.71 24.03 -13.36
CA PRO A 23 -16.48 24.55 -14.50
C PRO A 23 -16.00 23.98 -15.83
N ASN A 24 -14.72 23.64 -15.93
CA ASN A 24 -14.16 22.97 -17.10
C ASN A 24 -12.88 22.28 -16.69
N PHE A 25 -12.34 21.46 -17.60
CA PHE A 25 -11.15 20.68 -17.29
C PHE A 25 -9.92 21.55 -17.06
N GLU A 26 -9.77 22.61 -17.86
CA GLU A 26 -8.63 23.51 -17.73
C GLU A 26 -8.56 24.17 -16.35
N ALA A 27 -9.71 24.59 -15.84
CA ALA A 27 -9.78 25.17 -14.50
C ALA A 27 -9.36 24.14 -13.43
N PHE A 28 -9.78 22.90 -13.61
CA PHE A 28 -9.41 21.84 -12.69
C PHE A 28 -7.89 21.66 -12.66
N VAL A 29 -7.26 21.62 -13.84
CA VAL A 29 -5.80 21.44 -13.94
C VAL A 29 -5.07 22.60 -13.26
N GLU A 30 -5.49 23.82 -13.52
CA GLU A 30 -4.85 24.98 -12.92
C GLU A 30 -4.93 25.00 -11.41
N GLU A 31 -6.09 24.68 -10.88
CA GLU A 31 -6.32 24.76 -9.44
C GLU A 31 -5.69 23.62 -8.67
N ASN A 32 -5.39 22.51 -9.33
CA ASN A 32 -4.85 21.33 -8.65
C ASN A 32 -3.52 20.87 -9.20
N ALA A 33 -2.78 21.77 -9.84
CA ALA A 33 -1.53 21.41 -10.52
C ALA A 33 -0.56 20.64 -9.65
N GLU A 34 -0.41 21.04 -8.37
CA GLU A 34 0.52 20.37 -7.48
C GLU A 34 0.10 18.95 -7.16
N MET A 35 -1.20 18.70 -7.12
CA MET A 35 -1.71 17.37 -6.76
C MET A 35 -1.79 16.44 -7.96
N LEU A 36 -1.63 16.96 -9.17
CA LEU A 36 -1.75 16.16 -10.38
C LEU A 36 -0.44 15.50 -10.80
N ALA A 37 0.68 15.91 -10.21
CA ALA A 37 1.94 15.26 -10.48
C ALA A 37 1.88 13.81 -9.96
N PRO A 38 2.42 12.84 -10.72
CA PRO A 38 2.44 11.46 -10.24
C PRO A 38 3.18 11.35 -8.92
N LEU A 39 2.57 10.69 -7.96
CA LEU A 39 3.21 10.45 -6.68
C LEU A 39 4.20 9.30 -6.85
N LYS A 40 5.46 9.55 -6.51
CA LYS A 40 6.47 8.49 -6.62
C LYS A 40 6.31 7.50 -5.48
N LEU A 41 6.39 6.21 -5.81
CA LEU A 41 6.24 5.17 -4.81
C LEU A 41 7.26 5.31 -3.69
N CYS A 42 8.53 5.59 -4.03
CA CYS A 42 9.56 5.71 -3.00
C CYS A 42 9.25 6.85 -2.01
N ASP A 43 8.71 7.95 -2.49
CA ASP A 43 8.33 9.06 -1.62
C ASP A 43 7.15 8.67 -0.73
N TYR A 44 6.20 7.95 -1.31
CA TYR A 44 5.03 7.50 -0.54
C TYR A 44 5.45 6.50 0.55
N LEU A 45 6.37 5.60 0.23
CA LEU A 45 6.88 4.64 1.22
C LEU A 45 7.61 5.36 2.35
N ALA A 46 8.36 6.42 2.02
CA ALA A 46 9.04 7.20 3.04
C ALA A 46 8.04 7.89 3.97
N GLU A 47 6.94 8.39 3.41
CA GLU A 47 5.87 8.99 4.22
C GLU A 47 5.22 7.95 5.13
N LEU A 48 4.94 6.77 4.61
CA LEU A 48 4.34 5.70 5.41
C LEU A 48 5.25 5.32 6.57
N ARG A 49 6.55 5.22 6.29
CA ARG A 49 7.51 4.89 7.35
C ARG A 49 7.51 5.95 8.43
N GLN A 50 7.52 7.21 8.03
CA GLN A 50 7.52 8.31 8.97
C GLN A 50 6.26 8.33 9.82
N LYS A 51 5.10 8.14 9.18
CA LYS A 51 3.82 8.12 9.90
C LYS A 51 3.70 6.93 10.85
N SER A 52 4.30 5.81 10.49
CA SER A 52 4.23 4.60 11.30
C SER A 52 5.00 4.74 12.61
N GLY A 53 6.00 5.60 12.63
CA GLY A 53 6.88 5.73 13.79
C GLY A 53 7.79 4.53 13.99
N LEU A 54 7.84 3.62 13.03
CA LEU A 54 8.64 2.40 13.15
C LEU A 54 10.00 2.59 12.48
N SER A 55 11.01 1.93 13.02
CA SER A 55 12.33 1.91 12.39
C SER A 55 12.32 0.96 11.21
N VAL A 56 13.32 1.09 10.33
CA VAL A 56 13.50 0.16 9.22
C VAL A 56 13.57 -1.27 9.75
N GLY A 57 14.35 -1.49 10.82
CA GLY A 57 14.47 -2.83 11.39
C GLY A 57 13.15 -3.42 11.85
N GLN A 58 12.31 -2.58 12.46
CA GLN A 58 11.00 -3.04 12.92
C GLN A 58 10.09 -3.41 11.75
N ILE A 59 10.08 -2.59 10.70
CA ILE A 59 9.23 -2.82 9.54
C ILE A 59 9.63 -4.11 8.83
N VAL A 60 10.92 -4.30 8.54
CA VAL A 60 11.37 -5.48 7.80
C VAL A 60 11.14 -6.75 8.60
N LEU A 61 11.30 -6.68 9.93
CA LEU A 61 11.06 -7.84 10.78
C LEU A 61 9.57 -8.23 10.76
N ARG A 62 8.69 -7.24 10.77
CA ARG A 62 7.25 -7.50 10.82
C ARG A 62 6.70 -8.10 9.54
N CYS A 63 7.34 -7.88 8.41
CA CYS A 63 6.83 -8.38 7.12
C CYS A 63 7.80 -9.29 6.39
N ASN A 64 8.88 -9.69 7.05
CA ASN A 64 9.85 -10.63 6.49
C ASN A 64 10.43 -10.21 5.15
N ILE A 65 10.80 -8.94 5.06
CA ILE A 65 11.44 -8.37 3.87
C ILE A 65 12.90 -8.12 4.18
N ASP A 66 13.78 -8.37 3.21
CA ASP A 66 15.20 -8.11 3.36
C ASP A 66 15.47 -6.61 3.56
N ARG A 67 16.34 -6.29 4.50
CA ARG A 67 16.64 -4.90 4.84
C ARG A 67 17.23 -4.13 3.66
N THR A 68 18.17 -4.74 2.96
CA THR A 68 18.80 -4.11 1.80
C THR A 68 17.76 -3.82 0.73
N TYR A 69 16.89 -4.79 0.48
CA TYR A 69 15.81 -4.63 -0.48
C TYR A 69 14.89 -3.46 -0.09
N PHE A 70 14.55 -3.37 1.20
CA PHE A 70 13.68 -2.27 1.65
C PHE A 70 14.35 -0.90 1.43
N HIS A 71 15.66 -0.81 1.72
CA HIS A 71 16.38 0.43 1.45
C HIS A 71 16.35 0.78 -0.05
N GLN A 72 16.45 -0.22 -0.91
CA GLN A 72 16.38 0.00 -2.35
C GLN A 72 15.01 0.47 -2.79
N LEU A 73 13.95 -0.02 -2.12
CA LEU A 73 12.61 0.50 -2.38
C LEU A 73 12.48 1.95 -1.97
N LEU A 74 13.05 2.30 -0.82
CA LEU A 74 12.97 3.68 -0.31
C LEU A 74 13.75 4.66 -1.17
N ASN A 75 14.85 4.23 -1.79
CA ASN A 75 15.63 5.14 -2.63
C ASN A 75 15.26 5.07 -4.11
N GLY A 76 14.26 4.26 -4.45
CA GLY A 76 13.74 4.22 -5.81
C GLY A 76 14.50 3.35 -6.80
N THR A 77 15.52 2.60 -6.35
CA THR A 77 16.30 1.76 -7.26
C THR A 77 15.64 0.41 -7.54
N ARG A 78 14.62 0.05 -6.78
CA ARG A 78 13.88 -1.19 -6.98
C ARG A 78 12.40 -0.92 -7.10
N HIS A 79 11.75 -1.70 -7.96
CA HIS A 79 10.29 -1.67 -8.10
C HIS A 79 9.73 -2.96 -7.54
N PRO A 80 8.88 -2.90 -6.51
CA PRO A 80 8.38 -4.11 -5.88
C PRO A 80 7.28 -4.76 -6.69
N SER A 81 7.12 -6.07 -6.51
CA SER A 81 5.97 -6.77 -7.04
C SER A 81 4.75 -6.44 -6.18
N ARG A 82 3.58 -6.86 -6.64
CA ARG A 82 2.34 -6.67 -5.90
C ARG A 82 2.41 -7.34 -4.53
N ASP A 83 2.92 -8.58 -4.49
CA ASP A 83 3.03 -9.31 -3.23
C ASP A 83 3.97 -8.62 -2.25
N LYS A 84 5.06 -8.04 -2.73
CA LYS A 84 5.97 -7.29 -1.86
C LYS A 84 5.29 -6.08 -1.26
N LEU A 85 4.46 -5.40 -2.04
CA LEU A 85 3.69 -4.27 -1.51
C LEU A 85 2.70 -4.71 -0.45
N ILE A 86 2.07 -5.87 -0.65
CA ILE A 86 1.16 -6.40 0.36
C ILE A 86 1.93 -6.76 1.63
N GLN A 87 3.13 -7.36 1.50
CA GLN A 87 3.99 -7.59 2.66
C GLN A 87 4.27 -6.29 3.41
N LEU A 88 4.59 -5.23 2.66
CA LEU A 88 4.86 -3.92 3.26
C LEU A 88 3.63 -3.37 3.98
N ALA A 89 2.43 -3.61 3.45
CA ALA A 89 1.22 -3.16 4.10
C ALA A 89 1.13 -3.73 5.52
N PHE A 90 1.50 -5.00 5.69
CA PHE A 90 1.55 -5.60 7.02
C PHE A 90 2.70 -5.03 7.85
N GLY A 91 3.84 -4.78 7.21
CA GLY A 91 4.99 -4.21 7.90
C GLY A 91 4.72 -2.83 8.48
N PHE A 92 4.00 -2.00 7.74
CA PHE A 92 3.61 -0.68 8.21
C PHE A 92 2.37 -0.70 9.12
N GLY A 93 1.67 -1.83 9.18
CA GLY A 93 0.43 -1.92 9.97
C GLY A 93 -0.72 -1.17 9.34
N LEU A 94 -0.83 -1.19 8.02
CA LEU A 94 -1.88 -0.45 7.32
C LEU A 94 -3.23 -1.14 7.45
N ASP A 95 -4.29 -0.34 7.43
CA ASP A 95 -5.64 -0.89 7.33
C ASP A 95 -5.98 -1.16 5.86
N VAL A 96 -7.20 -1.60 5.60
CA VAL A 96 -7.63 -1.95 4.24
C VAL A 96 -7.50 -0.76 3.29
N ASP A 97 -8.01 0.40 3.69
CA ASP A 97 -8.01 1.56 2.82
C ASP A 97 -6.59 2.00 2.46
N ASP A 98 -5.70 2.03 3.43
CA ASP A 98 -4.32 2.44 3.19
C ASP A 98 -3.55 1.40 2.38
N ALA A 99 -3.83 0.11 2.59
CA ALA A 99 -3.22 -0.94 1.78
C ALA A 99 -3.66 -0.83 0.32
N GLN A 100 -4.94 -0.55 0.08
CA GLN A 100 -5.43 -0.35 -1.28
C GLN A 100 -4.81 0.88 -1.91
N GLU A 101 -4.62 1.94 -1.13
CA GLU A 101 -3.98 3.15 -1.65
C GLU A 101 -2.53 2.88 -2.02
N LEU A 102 -1.81 2.11 -1.22
CA LEU A 102 -0.43 1.74 -1.53
C LEU A 102 -0.35 1.01 -2.88
N LEU A 103 -1.26 0.06 -3.12
CA LEU A 103 -1.28 -0.64 -4.39
C LEU A 103 -1.58 0.32 -5.55
N LYS A 104 -2.49 1.27 -5.33
CA LYS A 104 -2.84 2.25 -6.34
C LYS A 104 -1.66 3.14 -6.70
N VAL A 105 -0.93 3.64 -5.70
CA VAL A 105 0.23 4.49 -5.93
C VAL A 105 1.28 3.76 -6.77
N ALA A 106 1.43 2.46 -6.55
CA ALA A 106 2.36 1.64 -7.30
C ALA A 106 1.80 1.18 -8.65
N GLN A 107 0.59 1.59 -8.99
CA GLN A 107 -0.09 1.21 -10.23
C GLN A 107 -0.28 -0.29 -10.35
N MET A 108 -0.56 -0.92 -9.22
CA MET A 108 -0.87 -2.35 -9.13
C MET A 108 -2.35 -2.55 -8.93
N SER A 109 -2.86 -3.73 -9.28
CA SER A 109 -4.26 -4.07 -9.07
C SER A 109 -4.62 -4.03 -7.60
N PRO A 110 -5.73 -3.41 -7.23
CA PRO A 110 -6.16 -3.45 -5.83
C PRO A 110 -6.55 -4.87 -5.42
N LEU A 111 -6.66 -5.09 -4.12
CA LEU A 111 -7.17 -6.35 -3.60
C LEU A 111 -8.65 -6.44 -3.94
N TYR A 112 -9.05 -7.54 -4.57
CA TYR A 112 -10.39 -7.70 -5.09
C TYR A 112 -11.11 -8.85 -4.37
N PRO A 113 -12.20 -8.59 -3.65
CA PRO A 113 -12.81 -9.62 -2.79
C PRO A 113 -13.40 -10.81 -3.53
N ARG A 114 -13.56 -10.74 -4.83
CA ARG A 114 -14.02 -11.90 -5.60
C ARG A 114 -12.90 -12.90 -5.89
N ILE A 115 -11.67 -12.53 -5.63
CA ILE A 115 -10.52 -13.44 -5.74
C ILE A 115 -10.25 -13.98 -4.35
N VAL A 116 -10.28 -15.31 -4.18
CA VAL A 116 -10.20 -15.93 -2.86
C VAL A 116 -8.97 -15.49 -2.09
N ARG A 117 -7.81 -15.46 -2.74
CA ARG A 117 -6.57 -15.06 -2.08
C ARG A 117 -6.63 -13.61 -1.62
N ASP A 118 -7.11 -12.72 -2.50
CA ASP A 118 -7.26 -11.32 -2.15
C ASP A 118 -8.26 -11.14 -1.01
N ALA A 119 -9.35 -11.90 -1.03
CA ALA A 119 -10.34 -11.83 0.03
C ALA A 119 -9.75 -12.23 1.38
N ALA A 120 -8.90 -13.26 1.39
CA ALA A 120 -8.23 -13.69 2.63
C ALA A 120 -7.32 -12.59 3.15
N ILE A 121 -6.57 -11.94 2.26
CA ILE A 121 -5.66 -10.86 2.64
C ILE A 121 -6.45 -9.66 3.17
N LEU A 122 -7.53 -9.30 2.47
CA LEU A 122 -8.40 -8.20 2.90
C LEU A 122 -8.95 -8.46 4.31
N ARG A 123 -9.40 -9.68 4.58
CA ARG A 123 -9.93 -10.01 5.89
C ARG A 123 -8.86 -9.90 6.97
N CYS A 124 -7.63 -10.34 6.68
CA CYS A 124 -6.53 -10.23 7.63
C CYS A 124 -6.17 -8.78 7.91
N LEU A 125 -6.15 -7.95 6.88
CA LEU A 125 -5.90 -6.50 7.07
C LEU A 125 -7.01 -5.87 7.91
N HIS A 126 -8.25 -6.23 7.63
CA HIS A 126 -9.40 -5.71 8.36
C HIS A 126 -9.33 -6.08 9.84
N ASP A 127 -8.93 -7.30 10.14
CA ASP A 127 -8.86 -7.79 11.51
C ASP A 127 -7.57 -7.41 12.24
N GLY A 128 -6.67 -6.69 11.58
CA GLY A 128 -5.40 -6.28 12.19
C GLY A 128 -4.45 -7.43 12.44
N LYS A 129 -4.52 -8.48 11.61
CA LYS A 129 -3.63 -9.63 11.76
C LYS A 129 -2.21 -9.29 11.34
N ARG A 130 -1.26 -10.05 11.88
CA ARG A 130 0.16 -9.90 11.53
C ARG A 130 0.44 -10.63 10.23
N PHE A 131 1.59 -10.31 9.63
CA PHE A 131 2.04 -10.96 8.41
C PHE A 131 2.10 -12.49 8.57
N ASP A 132 2.71 -12.97 9.68
CA ASP A 132 2.83 -14.40 9.89
C ASP A 132 1.49 -15.10 10.04
N GLU A 133 0.52 -14.45 10.68
CA GLU A 133 -0.82 -14.99 10.79
C GLU A 133 -1.51 -15.08 9.43
N THR A 134 -1.27 -14.09 8.58
CA THR A 134 -1.82 -14.08 7.22
C THR A 134 -1.21 -15.18 6.38
N GLN A 135 0.11 -15.37 6.47
CA GLN A 135 0.79 -16.46 5.78
C GLN A 135 0.24 -17.82 6.21
N GLU A 136 -0.03 -17.96 7.50
CA GLU A 136 -0.61 -19.19 8.03
C GLU A 136 -1.98 -19.48 7.44
N LEU A 137 -2.81 -18.46 7.35
CA LEU A 137 -4.13 -18.61 6.73
C LEU A 137 -4.02 -19.00 5.26
N LEU A 138 -3.14 -18.31 4.52
CA LEU A 138 -2.93 -18.62 3.10
C LEU A 138 -2.49 -20.06 2.93
N GLY A 139 -1.56 -20.52 3.78
CA GLY A 139 -1.08 -21.90 3.72
C GLY A 139 -2.18 -22.93 3.99
N ARG A 140 -3.01 -22.67 5.02
CA ARG A 140 -4.11 -23.56 5.35
C ARG A 140 -5.13 -23.67 4.23
N MET A 141 -5.30 -22.61 3.47
CA MET A 141 -6.25 -22.55 2.37
C MET A 141 -5.65 -22.98 1.04
N ASN A 142 -4.41 -23.45 1.06
CA ASN A 142 -3.67 -23.85 -0.15
C ASN A 142 -3.56 -22.71 -1.16
N LEU A 143 -3.41 -21.50 -0.67
CA LEU A 143 -3.21 -20.30 -1.50
C LEU A 143 -1.73 -19.94 -1.49
N ALA A 144 -1.27 -19.28 -2.58
CA ALA A 144 0.14 -18.90 -2.68
C ALA A 144 0.52 -17.95 -1.56
N LEU A 145 1.67 -18.19 -0.95
CA LEU A 145 2.20 -17.35 0.12
C LEU A 145 2.71 -16.03 -0.46
N LEU A 146 2.76 -15.01 0.39
CA LEU A 146 3.17 -13.68 -0.06
C LEU A 146 4.67 -13.59 -0.35
N ASP A 147 5.49 -14.39 0.34
CA ASP A 147 6.93 -14.37 0.15
C ASP A 147 7.44 -15.48 -0.79
N GLY A 148 6.55 -16.05 -1.59
CA GLY A 148 6.90 -17.15 -2.48
C GLY A 148 7.95 -16.81 -3.51
N GLU A 149 7.96 -15.56 -3.98
CA GLU A 149 8.93 -15.12 -4.97
C GLU A 149 10.36 -15.15 -4.45
N ASP A 150 10.55 -14.86 -3.17
CA ASP A 150 11.87 -14.88 -2.58
C ASP A 150 12.47 -16.28 -2.60
N LYS A 151 11.62 -17.28 -2.46
CA LYS A 151 12.06 -18.67 -2.46
C LYS A 151 12.50 -19.12 -3.84
N LYS A 152 11.92 -18.55 -4.88
CA LYS A 152 12.31 -18.89 -6.25
C LYS A 152 13.67 -18.34 -6.62
N ASN A 153 14.02 -17.22 -6.02
CA ASN A 153 15.28 -16.55 -6.34
C ASN A 153 16.41 -16.90 -5.35
N GLY A 154 16.10 -17.69 -4.37
CA GLY A 154 17.05 -18.04 -3.31
C GLY A 154 17.93 -19.25 -3.59
#